data_a592a52cf208fa0ae7ecb39205df77d3
#
_entry.id   a592a52cf208fa0ae7ecb39205df77d3
#
_cell.length_a   1.000
_cell.length_b   1.000
_cell.length_c   1.000
_cell.angle_alpha   90.00
_cell.angle_beta   90.00
_cell.angle_gamma   90.00
#
_symmetry.space_group_name_H-M   'P 1'
#
loop_
_entity.id
_entity.type
_entity.pdbx_description
1 polymer ?
#
loop_
_entity_poly.entity_id
_entity_poly.type
_entity_poly.pdbx_seq_one_letter_code
_entity_poly.pdbx_strand_id
1 'polypeptide(L)'
;VTYARNYTDVDDKIIARSHETGIPADKYAAMMIDKINAVMKRADVDDPTLWLKATENIGNIISFIQGLIDGGHAYPAANGDVYFDVDSFPAYGQLSGRSKEDSLDGVRVENDEEKKNAYDFALWKAAKPGEIAWDSPWGRGRPGWHIECSAMNRAAFGDQIDIHGGGRDLVFPHHENEIAQSEALTGKRFAKYWTHNGLIKVNGQKMSKSLGNSLLLDDLLDKYSSDALKFALLSGNYRNDINITDDLFPSAEAHLVRFYTLIDRAEKAFPNETGKEAEIDRRFDAAMEDDFNTALALSDLFGYFKEVARLLDANDPKARRITNHIRETYALLGLFKKDPAKYLAAYGEKEADVPAEVKAVAEERFAARKAKDWAKSDELREKLKSLGYAVKDSKDGYALEKI
;
A
#
# COMPACT_ATOMS: atom_id res chain seq x y z
N VAL A 1 -0.90 -15.05 -13.23
CA VAL A 1 -1.40 -14.84 -11.87
C VAL A 1 -2.75 -14.17 -11.94
N THR A 2 -3.75 -14.69 -11.20
CA THR A 2 -5.03 -14.03 -10.99
C THR A 2 -4.95 -13.29 -9.66
N TYR A 3 -5.04 -11.97 -9.70
CA TYR A 3 -4.95 -11.12 -8.52
C TYR A 3 -6.31 -10.48 -8.23
N ALA A 4 -6.82 -10.67 -7.02
CA ALA A 4 -8.04 -10.01 -6.54
C ALA A 4 -7.74 -8.98 -5.46
N ARG A 5 -8.47 -7.88 -5.49
CA ARG A 5 -8.56 -6.89 -4.40
C ARG A 5 -10.02 -6.67 -4.05
N ASN A 6 -10.28 -6.44 -2.78
CA ASN A 6 -11.63 -6.16 -2.32
C ASN A 6 -11.83 -4.67 -2.01
N TYR A 7 -13.09 -4.27 -2.09
CA TYR A 7 -13.60 -3.07 -1.44
C TYR A 7 -14.49 -3.50 -0.26
N THR A 8 -14.18 -3.00 0.91
CA THR A 8 -15.11 -3.01 2.04
C THR A 8 -16.11 -1.90 1.78
N ASP A 9 -17.18 -2.20 1.05
CA ASP A 9 -18.18 -1.25 0.60
C ASP A 9 -19.43 -1.21 1.50
N VAL A 10 -19.42 -1.98 2.59
CA VAL A 10 -20.37 -1.94 3.69
C VAL A 10 -19.66 -2.18 5.03
N ASP A 11 -19.64 -1.18 5.90
CA ASP A 11 -19.15 -1.31 7.26
C ASP A 11 -19.71 -0.20 8.18
N ASP A 12 -19.43 -0.29 9.49
CA ASP A 12 -19.88 0.69 10.48
C ASP A 12 -19.40 2.12 10.17
N LYS A 13 -18.20 2.29 9.60
CA LYS A 13 -17.63 3.61 9.26
C LYS A 13 -18.33 4.22 8.07
N ILE A 14 -18.69 3.43 7.06
CA ILE A 14 -19.45 3.88 5.89
C ILE A 14 -20.84 4.33 6.33
N ILE A 15 -21.51 3.55 7.19
CA ILE A 15 -22.82 3.88 7.74
C ILE A 15 -22.75 5.18 8.55
N ALA A 16 -21.77 5.32 9.43
CA ALA A 16 -21.58 6.55 10.20
C ALA A 16 -21.36 7.77 9.31
N ARG A 17 -20.52 7.64 8.29
CA ARG A 17 -20.27 8.72 7.31
C ARG A 17 -21.50 9.05 6.46
N SER A 18 -22.31 8.06 6.10
CA SER A 18 -23.59 8.27 5.44
C SER A 18 -24.50 9.15 6.28
N HIS A 19 -24.62 8.88 7.58
CA HIS A 19 -25.44 9.69 8.50
C HIS A 19 -24.87 11.11 8.66
N GLU A 20 -23.55 11.27 8.78
CA GLU A 20 -22.89 12.58 8.92
C GLU A 20 -23.05 13.46 7.68
N THR A 21 -22.98 12.85 6.49
CA THR A 21 -23.01 13.59 5.22
C THR A 21 -24.38 13.70 4.60
N GLY A 22 -25.36 12.90 5.05
CA GLY A 22 -26.68 12.78 4.44
C GLY A 22 -26.68 12.07 3.08
N ILE A 23 -25.55 11.47 2.67
CA ILE A 23 -25.41 10.70 1.43
C ILE A 23 -25.75 9.24 1.74
N PRO A 24 -26.63 8.56 0.96
CA PRO A 24 -26.89 7.13 1.15
C PRO A 24 -25.60 6.30 1.16
N ALA A 25 -25.54 5.27 2.01
CA ALA A 25 -24.30 4.50 2.27
C ALA A 25 -23.72 3.87 0.98
N ASP A 26 -24.57 3.33 0.10
CA ASP A 26 -24.17 2.78 -1.20
C ASP A 26 -23.56 3.85 -2.12
N LYS A 27 -24.12 5.06 -2.13
CA LYS A 27 -23.62 6.19 -2.92
C LYS A 27 -22.30 6.72 -2.35
N TYR A 28 -22.21 6.78 -1.02
CA TYR A 28 -20.98 7.18 -0.36
C TYR A 28 -19.84 6.19 -0.63
N ALA A 29 -20.11 4.88 -0.55
CA ALA A 29 -19.15 3.83 -0.89
C ALA A 29 -18.70 3.93 -2.35
N ALA A 30 -19.62 4.07 -3.30
CA ALA A 30 -19.31 4.23 -4.73
C ALA A 30 -18.41 5.45 -4.97
N MET A 31 -18.72 6.60 -4.39
CA MET A 31 -17.91 7.81 -4.49
C MET A 31 -16.49 7.60 -3.95
N MET A 32 -16.33 6.86 -2.85
CA MET A 32 -15.01 6.56 -2.29
C MET A 32 -14.22 5.59 -3.16
N ILE A 33 -14.87 4.59 -3.76
CA ILE A 33 -14.27 3.66 -4.72
C ILE A 33 -13.74 4.42 -5.93
N ASP A 34 -14.54 5.29 -6.51
CA ASP A 34 -14.12 6.10 -7.67
C ASP A 34 -12.89 6.98 -7.33
N LYS A 35 -12.90 7.58 -6.13
CA LYS A 35 -11.78 8.39 -5.65
C LYS A 35 -10.49 7.55 -5.46
N ILE A 36 -10.61 6.37 -4.85
CA ILE A 36 -9.48 5.46 -4.67
C ILE A 36 -8.91 5.04 -6.03
N ASN A 37 -9.77 4.66 -6.99
CA ASN A 37 -9.35 4.23 -8.32
C ASN A 37 -8.64 5.36 -9.07
N ALA A 38 -9.15 6.59 -8.98
CA ALA A 38 -8.51 7.75 -9.59
C ALA A 38 -7.10 7.99 -9.03
N VAL A 39 -6.93 7.90 -7.71
CA VAL A 39 -5.60 8.06 -7.06
C VAL A 39 -4.66 6.91 -7.42
N MET A 40 -5.13 5.66 -7.43
CA MET A 40 -4.31 4.51 -7.83
C MET A 40 -3.84 4.61 -9.29
N LYS A 41 -4.70 5.10 -10.19
CA LYS A 41 -4.34 5.38 -11.57
C LYS A 41 -3.30 6.49 -11.69
N ARG A 42 -3.42 7.57 -10.90
CA ARG A 42 -2.38 8.62 -10.80
C ARG A 42 -1.05 8.06 -10.30
N ALA A 43 -1.10 7.11 -9.37
CA ALA A 43 0.08 6.43 -8.85
C ALA A 43 0.68 5.42 -9.85
N ASP A 44 0.10 5.25 -11.02
CA ASP A 44 0.53 4.30 -12.05
C ASP A 44 0.61 2.87 -11.48
N VAL A 45 -0.42 2.49 -10.72
CA VAL A 45 -0.62 1.13 -10.19
C VAL A 45 -1.65 0.44 -11.05
N ASP A 46 -1.28 -0.72 -11.57
CA ASP A 46 -2.15 -1.52 -12.42
C ASP A 46 -3.37 -2.04 -11.65
N ASP A 47 -4.51 -2.15 -12.34
CA ASP A 47 -5.72 -2.74 -11.76
C ASP A 47 -5.52 -4.22 -11.46
N PRO A 48 -6.14 -4.76 -10.41
CA PRO A 48 -6.16 -6.20 -10.18
C PRO A 48 -6.96 -6.90 -11.28
N THR A 49 -6.78 -8.22 -11.38
CA THR A 49 -7.58 -9.05 -12.32
C THR A 49 -9.05 -9.05 -11.94
N LEU A 50 -9.35 -9.02 -10.64
CA LEU A 50 -10.70 -9.02 -10.09
C LEU A 50 -10.85 -7.96 -8.99
N TRP A 51 -11.91 -7.17 -9.10
CA TRP A 51 -12.39 -6.34 -8.01
C TRP A 51 -13.56 -7.04 -7.32
N LEU A 52 -13.49 -7.19 -6.01
CA LEU A 52 -14.51 -7.88 -5.21
C LEU A 52 -15.18 -6.88 -4.27
N LYS A 53 -16.51 -6.88 -4.23
CA LYS A 53 -17.31 -6.07 -3.31
C LYS A 53 -18.17 -6.94 -2.43
N ALA A 54 -18.23 -6.63 -1.15
CA ALA A 54 -19.06 -7.35 -0.21
C ALA A 54 -20.55 -7.30 -0.61
N THR A 55 -21.02 -6.12 -1.05
CA THR A 55 -22.41 -5.94 -1.45
C THR A 55 -22.83 -6.77 -2.69
N GLU A 56 -21.89 -7.12 -3.56
CA GLU A 56 -22.12 -7.98 -4.72
C GLU A 56 -22.04 -9.47 -4.37
N ASN A 57 -21.62 -9.81 -3.16
CA ASN A 57 -21.39 -11.17 -2.69
C ASN A 57 -22.29 -11.61 -1.54
N ILE A 58 -23.37 -10.89 -1.24
CA ILE A 58 -24.27 -11.19 -0.11
C ILE A 58 -24.79 -12.64 -0.14
N GLY A 59 -25.19 -13.14 -1.33
CA GLY A 59 -25.65 -14.53 -1.47
C GLY A 59 -24.56 -15.56 -1.12
N ASN A 60 -23.32 -15.32 -1.54
CA ASN A 60 -22.16 -16.16 -1.20
C ASN A 60 -21.87 -16.12 0.31
N ILE A 61 -21.98 -14.95 0.92
CA ILE A 61 -21.76 -14.75 2.36
C ILE A 61 -22.81 -15.50 3.16
N ILE A 62 -24.09 -15.34 2.82
CA ILE A 62 -25.19 -16.07 3.50
C ILE A 62 -25.00 -17.59 3.38
N SER A 63 -24.66 -18.07 2.18
CA SER A 63 -24.41 -19.50 1.94
C SER A 63 -23.22 -20.00 2.75
N PHE A 64 -22.15 -19.21 2.89
CA PHE A 64 -20.97 -19.56 3.67
C PHE A 64 -21.32 -19.65 5.17
N ILE A 65 -22.04 -18.67 5.70
CA ILE A 65 -22.49 -18.64 7.10
C ILE A 65 -23.40 -19.84 7.39
N GLN A 66 -24.35 -20.15 6.49
CA GLN A 66 -25.23 -21.30 6.66
C GLN A 66 -24.42 -22.61 6.73
N GLY A 67 -23.41 -22.77 5.86
CA GLY A 67 -22.51 -23.92 5.92
C GLY A 67 -21.74 -24.03 7.24
N LEU A 68 -21.33 -22.90 7.84
CA LEU A 68 -20.70 -22.89 9.17
C LEU A 68 -21.69 -23.30 10.28
N ILE A 69 -22.95 -22.85 10.18
CA ILE A 69 -24.01 -23.24 11.14
C ILE A 69 -24.29 -24.76 11.03
N ASP A 70 -24.46 -25.23 9.80
CA ASP A 70 -24.76 -26.68 9.55
C ASP A 70 -23.58 -27.58 10.01
N GLY A 71 -22.35 -27.06 9.91
CA GLY A 71 -21.12 -27.69 10.42
C GLY A 71 -20.92 -27.61 11.92
N GLY A 72 -21.74 -26.82 12.63
CA GLY A 72 -21.63 -26.67 14.09
C GLY A 72 -20.54 -25.65 14.52
N HIS A 73 -20.06 -24.80 13.57
CA HIS A 73 -19.02 -23.80 13.81
C HIS A 73 -19.57 -22.39 14.02
N ALA A 74 -20.87 -22.19 13.81
CA ALA A 74 -21.54 -20.92 14.03
C ALA A 74 -22.93 -21.12 14.63
N TYR A 75 -23.47 -20.09 15.26
CA TYR A 75 -24.80 -20.13 15.87
C TYR A 75 -25.54 -18.81 15.71
N PRO A 76 -26.86 -18.85 15.41
CA PRO A 76 -27.70 -17.66 15.44
C PRO A 76 -28.03 -17.31 16.90
N ALA A 77 -28.05 -16.02 17.21
CA ALA A 77 -28.45 -15.44 18.48
C ALA A 77 -29.90 -14.92 18.45
N ALA A 78 -30.51 -14.71 19.62
CA ALA A 78 -31.91 -14.31 19.72
C ALA A 78 -32.17 -12.90 19.15
N ASN A 79 -31.14 -12.04 19.11
CA ASN A 79 -31.20 -10.69 18.54
C ASN A 79 -31.13 -10.66 17.01
N GLY A 80 -30.93 -11.80 16.34
CA GLY A 80 -30.80 -11.91 14.90
C GLY A 80 -29.35 -11.83 14.38
N ASP A 81 -28.37 -11.69 15.27
CA ASP A 81 -26.95 -11.82 14.93
C ASP A 81 -26.57 -13.29 14.72
N VAL A 82 -25.48 -13.52 13.99
CA VAL A 82 -24.86 -14.85 13.91
C VAL A 82 -23.40 -14.71 14.28
N TYR A 83 -22.94 -15.58 15.18
CA TYR A 83 -21.57 -15.60 15.68
C TYR A 83 -20.83 -16.86 15.25
N PHE A 84 -19.54 -16.74 15.01
CA PHE A 84 -18.62 -17.88 14.91
C PHE A 84 -18.25 -18.35 16.31
N ASP A 85 -18.38 -19.65 16.54
CA ASP A 85 -17.99 -20.33 17.77
C ASP A 85 -16.50 -20.65 17.72
N VAL A 86 -15.66 -19.81 18.32
CA VAL A 86 -14.20 -19.96 18.27
C VAL A 86 -13.73 -21.25 18.94
N ASP A 87 -14.44 -21.74 19.95
CA ASP A 87 -14.12 -23.02 20.62
C ASP A 87 -14.33 -24.22 19.71
N SER A 88 -15.13 -24.09 18.65
CA SER A 88 -15.34 -25.14 17.65
C SER A 88 -14.14 -25.30 16.69
N PHE A 89 -13.15 -24.41 16.72
CA PHE A 89 -11.96 -24.45 15.88
C PHE A 89 -10.67 -24.47 16.70
N PRO A 90 -10.18 -25.68 17.11
CA PRO A 90 -9.03 -25.82 18.02
C PRO A 90 -7.71 -25.23 17.50
N ALA A 91 -7.58 -25.05 16.17
CA ALA A 91 -6.39 -24.45 15.55
C ALA A 91 -6.38 -22.92 15.56
N TYR A 92 -7.34 -22.26 16.24
CA TYR A 92 -7.38 -20.80 16.32
C TYR A 92 -6.10 -20.22 16.93
N GLY A 93 -5.52 -19.22 16.31
CA GLY A 93 -4.24 -18.63 16.70
C GLY A 93 -3.03 -19.17 15.92
N GLN A 94 -3.24 -20.08 14.95
CA GLN A 94 -2.14 -20.73 14.21
C GLN A 94 -1.30 -19.77 13.36
N LEU A 95 -1.87 -18.65 12.89
CA LEU A 95 -1.16 -17.65 12.10
C LEU A 95 -0.47 -16.63 12.99
N SER A 96 -1.18 -16.13 13.97
CA SER A 96 -0.74 -15.01 14.83
C SER A 96 0.13 -15.44 16.00
N GLY A 97 0.05 -16.71 16.40
CA GLY A 97 0.63 -17.23 17.66
C GLY A 97 -0.08 -16.68 18.91
N ARG A 98 -1.26 -16.06 18.75
CA ARG A 98 -2.06 -15.49 19.86
C ARG A 98 -3.13 -16.47 20.32
N SER A 99 -3.46 -16.35 21.60
CA SER A 99 -4.60 -17.07 22.14
C SER A 99 -5.93 -16.40 21.76
N LYS A 100 -7.03 -17.11 21.91
CA LYS A 100 -8.37 -16.55 21.68
C LYS A 100 -8.71 -15.45 22.68
N GLU A 101 -8.16 -15.51 23.88
CA GLU A 101 -8.31 -14.49 24.93
C GLU A 101 -7.64 -13.16 24.50
N ASP A 102 -6.56 -13.19 23.74
CA ASP A 102 -5.90 -11.99 23.21
C ASP A 102 -6.81 -11.19 22.25
N SER A 103 -7.89 -11.80 21.72
CA SER A 103 -8.87 -11.09 20.90
C SER A 103 -9.69 -10.05 21.71
N LEU A 104 -9.71 -10.18 23.01
CA LEU A 104 -10.38 -9.25 23.92
C LEU A 104 -9.54 -8.00 24.23
N ASP A 105 -8.22 -8.07 23.99
CA ASP A 105 -7.31 -6.96 24.22
C ASP A 105 -7.51 -5.85 23.17
N GLY A 106 -7.94 -4.66 23.63
CA GLY A 106 -8.11 -3.47 22.78
C GLY A 106 -9.40 -3.41 21.97
N VAL A 107 -10.22 -4.44 22.01
CA VAL A 107 -11.60 -4.39 21.51
C VAL A 107 -12.46 -3.80 22.63
N ARG A 108 -13.30 -2.79 22.32
CA ARG A 108 -14.44 -2.51 23.18
C ARG A 108 -15.28 -3.78 23.20
N VAL A 109 -15.13 -4.56 24.25
CA VAL A 109 -16.04 -5.66 24.55
C VAL A 109 -17.40 -4.99 24.78
N GLU A 110 -18.20 -4.85 23.72
CA GLU A 110 -19.63 -4.74 23.91
C GLU A 110 -19.99 -6.01 24.65
N ASN A 111 -20.39 -5.88 25.90
CA ASN A 111 -20.96 -6.99 26.66
C ASN A 111 -22.21 -7.41 25.89
N ASP A 112 -22.00 -8.27 24.92
CA ASP A 112 -23.05 -8.86 24.13
C ASP A 112 -23.43 -10.14 24.87
N GLU A 113 -24.50 -10.01 25.69
CA GLU A 113 -25.04 -11.12 26.48
C GLU A 113 -25.49 -12.31 25.60
N GLU A 114 -25.58 -12.11 24.29
CA GLU A 114 -25.97 -13.09 23.31
C GLU A 114 -24.84 -14.01 22.83
N LYS A 115 -23.55 -13.68 23.11
CA LYS A 115 -22.42 -14.51 22.76
C LYS A 115 -22.22 -15.66 23.76
N LYS A 116 -21.90 -16.86 23.24
CA LYS A 116 -21.49 -17.98 24.09
C LYS A 116 -20.18 -17.69 24.81
N ASN A 117 -19.21 -17.10 24.07
CA ASN A 117 -17.92 -16.70 24.59
C ASN A 117 -17.60 -15.27 24.14
N ALA A 118 -16.94 -14.50 24.99
CA ALA A 118 -16.60 -13.11 24.71
C ALA A 118 -15.71 -12.93 23.45
N TYR A 119 -14.93 -13.94 23.10
CA TYR A 119 -14.05 -13.94 21.92
C TYR A 119 -14.74 -14.44 20.64
N ASP A 120 -15.99 -14.90 20.67
CA ASP A 120 -16.76 -15.20 19.47
C ASP A 120 -16.98 -13.91 18.66
N PHE A 121 -16.95 -14.01 17.35
CA PHE A 121 -17.03 -12.83 16.48
C PHE A 121 -18.22 -12.91 15.51
N ALA A 122 -18.75 -11.74 15.16
CA ALA A 122 -19.94 -11.64 14.33
C ALA A 122 -19.67 -12.05 12.88
N LEU A 123 -20.50 -12.93 12.36
CA LEU A 123 -20.59 -13.31 10.93
C LEU A 123 -21.70 -12.54 10.23
N TRP A 124 -22.82 -12.31 10.92
CA TRP A 124 -23.96 -11.51 10.48
C TRP A 124 -24.41 -10.63 11.61
N LYS A 125 -24.69 -9.37 11.31
CA LYS A 125 -25.18 -8.39 12.27
C LYS A 125 -26.63 -8.00 11.91
N ALA A 126 -27.54 -8.13 12.83
CA ALA A 126 -28.91 -7.69 12.67
C ALA A 126 -28.99 -6.19 12.36
N ALA A 127 -29.83 -5.81 11.42
CA ALA A 127 -29.95 -4.42 11.01
C ALA A 127 -30.56 -3.54 12.09
N LYS A 128 -29.97 -2.39 12.33
CA LYS A 128 -30.59 -1.31 13.09
C LYS A 128 -31.50 -0.45 12.17
N PRO A 129 -32.48 0.25 12.72
CA PRO A 129 -33.35 1.10 11.92
C PRO A 129 -32.55 2.12 11.09
N GLY A 130 -32.83 2.15 9.76
CA GLY A 130 -32.17 3.07 8.85
C GLY A 130 -30.82 2.60 8.29
N GLU A 131 -30.27 1.45 8.71
CA GLU A 131 -29.05 0.88 8.15
C GLU A 131 -29.34 0.14 6.83
N ILE A 132 -28.32 0.11 5.96
CA ILE A 132 -28.31 -0.76 4.79
C ILE A 132 -28.32 -2.22 5.26
N ALA A 133 -29.20 -3.04 4.68
CA ALA A 133 -29.38 -4.41 5.11
C ALA A 133 -29.99 -5.28 4.01
N TRP A 134 -29.74 -6.57 4.12
CA TRP A 134 -30.24 -7.62 3.23
C TRP A 134 -31.03 -8.67 4.01
N ASP A 135 -31.94 -9.33 3.32
CA ASP A 135 -32.69 -10.44 3.89
C ASP A 135 -31.80 -11.68 4.03
N SER A 136 -31.93 -12.39 5.14
CA SER A 136 -31.23 -13.64 5.42
C SER A 136 -32.14 -14.61 6.17
N PRO A 137 -31.77 -15.90 6.30
CA PRO A 137 -32.51 -16.86 7.12
C PRO A 137 -32.63 -16.46 8.59
N TRP A 138 -31.74 -15.61 9.09
CA TRP A 138 -31.69 -15.17 10.50
C TRP A 138 -32.35 -13.81 10.73
N GLY A 139 -32.87 -13.20 9.68
CA GLY A 139 -33.47 -11.88 9.68
C GLY A 139 -32.70 -10.87 8.82
N ARG A 140 -33.24 -9.65 8.74
CA ARG A 140 -32.57 -8.57 8.01
C ARG A 140 -31.32 -8.10 8.75
N GLY A 141 -30.21 -8.01 7.99
CA GLY A 141 -28.93 -7.66 8.55
C GLY A 141 -27.87 -7.39 7.50
N ARG A 142 -26.62 -7.39 7.93
CA ARG A 142 -25.45 -7.20 7.10
C ARG A 142 -24.30 -8.10 7.51
N PRO A 143 -23.29 -8.34 6.64
CA PRO A 143 -22.13 -9.12 6.98
C PRO A 143 -21.35 -8.55 8.16
N GLY A 144 -20.76 -9.44 8.97
CA GLY A 144 -19.60 -9.11 9.79
C GLY A 144 -18.37 -8.89 8.91
N TRP A 145 -17.41 -8.10 9.39
CA TRP A 145 -16.25 -7.70 8.59
C TRP A 145 -15.38 -8.88 8.09
N HIS A 146 -15.22 -9.92 8.90
CA HIS A 146 -14.30 -11.02 8.58
C HIS A 146 -14.85 -11.99 7.54
N ILE A 147 -16.18 -12.22 7.52
CA ILE A 147 -16.81 -13.17 6.62
C ILE A 147 -16.81 -12.69 5.16
N GLU A 148 -16.76 -11.40 4.94
CA GLU A 148 -16.73 -10.82 3.60
C GLU A 148 -15.58 -11.38 2.79
N CYS A 149 -14.36 -11.30 3.33
CA CYS A 149 -13.15 -11.75 2.64
C CYS A 149 -13.14 -13.27 2.46
N SER A 150 -13.54 -14.06 3.47
CA SER A 150 -13.62 -15.51 3.34
C SER A 150 -14.58 -15.94 2.23
N ALA A 151 -15.77 -15.37 2.19
CA ALA A 151 -16.77 -15.70 1.19
C ALA A 151 -16.39 -15.23 -0.22
N MET A 152 -15.84 -14.03 -0.35
CA MET A 152 -15.37 -13.49 -1.64
C MET A 152 -14.18 -14.28 -2.19
N ASN A 153 -13.22 -14.65 -1.34
CA ASN A 153 -12.09 -15.49 -1.74
C ASN A 153 -12.56 -16.85 -2.25
N ARG A 154 -13.47 -17.51 -1.51
CA ARG A 154 -14.04 -18.79 -1.92
C ARG A 154 -14.80 -18.71 -3.24
N ALA A 155 -15.57 -17.64 -3.45
CA ALA A 155 -16.31 -17.42 -4.70
C ALA A 155 -15.37 -17.19 -5.89
N ALA A 156 -14.25 -16.49 -5.68
CA ALA A 156 -13.31 -16.14 -6.75
C ALA A 156 -12.32 -17.27 -7.06
N PHE A 157 -11.86 -18.02 -6.07
CA PHE A 157 -10.71 -18.91 -6.18
C PHE A 157 -10.98 -20.36 -5.70
N GLY A 158 -12.15 -20.63 -5.12
CA GLY A 158 -12.45 -21.92 -4.49
C GLY A 158 -11.97 -22.00 -3.04
N ASP A 159 -11.82 -23.24 -2.54
CA ASP A 159 -11.60 -23.49 -1.11
C ASP A 159 -10.18 -23.17 -0.61
N GLN A 160 -9.23 -23.00 -1.49
CA GLN A 160 -7.82 -22.71 -1.17
C GLN A 160 -7.24 -21.69 -2.14
N ILE A 161 -6.49 -20.73 -1.60
CA ILE A 161 -5.76 -19.73 -2.38
C ILE A 161 -4.25 -19.92 -2.26
N ASP A 162 -3.48 -19.42 -3.24
CA ASP A 162 -2.03 -19.57 -3.20
C ASP A 162 -1.41 -18.57 -2.23
N ILE A 163 -1.73 -17.28 -2.39
CA ILE A 163 -1.15 -16.19 -1.58
C ILE A 163 -2.28 -15.31 -1.04
N HIS A 164 -2.27 -15.04 0.26
CA HIS A 164 -3.10 -14.04 0.91
C HIS A 164 -2.24 -12.98 1.57
N GLY A 165 -2.62 -11.72 1.43
CA GLY A 165 -1.79 -10.63 1.93
C GLY A 165 -2.61 -9.47 2.49
N GLY A 166 -1.95 -8.68 3.35
CA GLY A 166 -2.52 -7.47 3.93
C GLY A 166 -1.54 -6.73 4.83
N GLY A 167 -2.03 -5.75 5.56
CA GLY A 167 -1.25 -5.09 6.59
C GLY A 167 -0.96 -6.02 7.78
N ARG A 168 0.15 -5.79 8.48
CA ARG A 168 0.49 -6.59 9.67
C ARG A 168 -0.56 -6.47 10.79
N ASP A 169 -1.30 -5.38 10.84
CA ASP A 169 -2.41 -5.17 11.75
C ASP A 169 -3.63 -6.06 11.45
N LEU A 170 -3.70 -6.63 10.24
CA LEU A 170 -4.75 -7.57 9.87
C LEU A 170 -4.45 -9.01 10.27
N VAL A 171 -3.19 -9.35 10.63
CA VAL A 171 -2.83 -10.72 11.06
C VAL A 171 -3.80 -11.21 12.13
N PHE A 172 -4.08 -10.35 13.11
CA PHE A 172 -4.99 -10.63 14.20
C PHE A 172 -5.84 -9.39 14.53
N PRO A 173 -7.18 -9.56 14.65
CA PRO A 173 -7.91 -10.83 14.52
C PRO A 173 -8.36 -11.17 13.10
N HIS A 174 -8.23 -10.27 12.10
CA HIS A 174 -8.92 -10.38 10.80
C HIS A 174 -8.55 -11.66 10.03
N HIS A 175 -7.26 -11.85 9.71
CA HIS A 175 -6.79 -13.02 8.94
C HIS A 175 -6.90 -14.32 9.73
N GLU A 176 -6.73 -14.28 11.05
CA GLU A 176 -6.97 -15.44 11.91
C GLU A 176 -8.43 -15.87 11.84
N ASN A 177 -9.36 -14.91 11.83
CA ASN A 177 -10.79 -15.18 11.70
C ASN A 177 -11.14 -15.69 10.30
N GLU A 178 -10.48 -15.21 9.24
CA GLU A 178 -10.65 -15.76 7.88
C GLU A 178 -10.21 -17.22 7.80
N ILE A 179 -9.08 -17.57 8.43
CA ILE A 179 -8.63 -18.96 8.53
C ILE A 179 -9.68 -19.80 9.24
N ALA A 180 -10.11 -19.38 10.43
CA ALA A 180 -11.09 -20.14 11.21
C ALA A 180 -12.37 -20.38 10.40
N GLN A 181 -12.92 -19.36 9.76
CA GLN A 181 -14.11 -19.46 8.91
C GLN A 181 -13.90 -20.42 7.73
N SER A 182 -12.81 -20.23 6.98
CA SER A 182 -12.58 -20.96 5.74
C SER A 182 -12.20 -22.43 5.99
N GLU A 183 -11.33 -22.69 6.98
CA GLU A 183 -10.87 -24.04 7.28
C GLU A 183 -11.93 -24.86 8.05
N ALA A 184 -12.73 -24.22 8.91
CA ALA A 184 -13.87 -24.88 9.56
C ALA A 184 -14.92 -25.33 8.55
N LEU A 185 -15.20 -24.49 7.53
CA LEU A 185 -16.18 -24.83 6.50
C LEU A 185 -15.69 -25.91 5.55
N THR A 186 -14.41 -25.87 5.16
CA THR A 186 -13.91 -26.65 4.02
C THR A 186 -13.07 -27.86 4.43
N GLY A 187 -12.53 -27.87 5.64
CA GLY A 187 -11.55 -28.84 6.10
C GLY A 187 -10.20 -28.75 5.37
N LYS A 188 -9.96 -27.67 4.61
CA LYS A 188 -8.74 -27.47 3.83
C LYS A 188 -8.01 -26.24 4.32
N ARG A 189 -6.68 -26.25 4.19
CA ARG A 189 -5.86 -25.05 4.44
C ARG A 189 -6.31 -23.90 3.54
N PHE A 190 -6.59 -22.73 4.13
CA PHE A 190 -7.15 -21.59 3.43
C PHE A 190 -6.14 -20.96 2.45
N ALA A 191 -4.95 -20.57 2.91
CA ALA A 191 -3.91 -19.98 2.08
C ALA A 191 -2.59 -20.74 2.22
N LYS A 192 -1.88 -20.96 1.09
CA LYS A 192 -0.57 -21.61 1.11
C LYS A 192 0.49 -20.71 1.70
N TYR A 193 0.48 -19.43 1.31
CA TYR A 193 1.44 -18.41 1.73
C TYR A 193 0.74 -17.17 2.24
N TRP A 194 1.34 -16.55 3.25
CA TRP A 194 0.88 -15.29 3.85
C TRP A 194 1.93 -14.22 3.70
N THR A 195 1.51 -13.02 3.26
CA THR A 195 2.38 -11.86 3.15
C THR A 195 1.79 -10.69 3.93
N HIS A 196 2.58 -10.11 4.83
CA HIS A 196 2.12 -8.99 5.66
C HIS A 196 3.07 -7.81 5.59
N ASN A 197 2.55 -6.67 5.16
CA ASN A 197 3.31 -5.43 5.12
C ASN A 197 3.42 -4.81 6.52
N GLY A 198 4.59 -4.25 6.79
CA GLY A 198 4.79 -3.39 7.96
C GLY A 198 3.90 -2.15 7.92
N LEU A 199 3.87 -1.43 9.02
CA LEU A 199 3.07 -0.20 9.16
C LEU A 199 3.86 1.03 8.70
N ILE A 200 3.12 2.07 8.32
CA ILE A 200 3.72 3.37 7.99
C ILE A 200 3.81 4.20 9.26
N LYS A 201 5.01 4.73 9.52
CA LYS A 201 5.30 5.74 10.52
C LYS A 201 5.67 7.05 9.85
N VAL A 202 5.37 8.16 10.49
CA VAL A 202 5.76 9.50 10.03
C VAL A 202 6.63 10.10 11.12
N ASN A 203 7.88 10.40 10.80
CA ASN A 203 8.87 10.92 11.75
C ASN A 203 8.94 10.11 13.08
N GLY A 204 8.92 8.76 12.94
CA GLY A 204 9.01 7.82 14.06
C GLY A 204 7.69 7.55 14.80
N GLN A 205 6.63 8.26 14.48
CA GLN A 205 5.32 8.10 15.11
C GLN A 205 4.35 7.32 14.19
N LYS A 206 3.46 6.52 14.79
CA LYS A 206 2.40 5.85 14.02
C LYS A 206 1.57 6.89 13.27
N MET A 207 1.36 6.69 11.97
CA MET A 207 0.48 7.53 11.18
C MET A 207 -0.97 7.34 11.64
N SER A 208 -1.64 8.43 12.03
CA SER A 208 -3.06 8.39 12.41
C SER A 208 -3.75 9.73 12.19
N LYS A 209 -5.06 9.67 11.91
CA LYS A 209 -5.88 10.88 11.77
C LYS A 209 -5.95 11.71 13.06
N SER A 210 -5.94 11.04 14.21
CA SER A 210 -6.01 11.72 15.53
C SER A 210 -4.74 12.52 15.86
N LEU A 211 -3.59 12.14 15.32
CA LEU A 211 -2.32 12.87 15.45
C LEU A 211 -2.12 13.94 14.39
N GLY A 212 -3.03 14.05 13.42
CA GLY A 212 -2.92 15.03 12.33
C GLY A 212 -1.72 14.82 11.39
N ASN A 213 -1.06 13.65 11.47
CA ASN A 213 0.13 13.31 10.68
C ASN A 213 -0.18 12.38 9.50
N SER A 214 -1.45 12.30 9.09
CA SER A 214 -1.86 11.47 7.95
C SER A 214 -1.37 12.10 6.64
N LEU A 215 -0.71 11.28 5.82
CA LEU A 215 -0.29 11.64 4.47
C LEU A 215 -1.26 11.03 3.47
N LEU A 216 -1.88 11.85 2.64
CA LEU A 216 -2.71 11.38 1.55
C LEU A 216 -1.85 11.13 0.31
N LEU A 217 -2.07 9.99 -0.34
CA LEU A 217 -1.34 9.63 -1.56
C LEU A 217 -1.55 10.67 -2.67
N ASP A 218 -2.75 11.26 -2.74
CA ASP A 218 -3.08 12.31 -3.70
C ASP A 218 -2.20 13.55 -3.53
N ASP A 219 -2.03 14.03 -2.28
CA ASP A 219 -1.17 15.17 -1.94
C ASP A 219 0.31 14.88 -2.24
N LEU A 220 0.75 13.62 -2.05
CA LEU A 220 2.11 13.21 -2.39
C LEU A 220 2.33 13.17 -3.89
N LEU A 221 1.34 12.75 -4.68
CA LEU A 221 1.40 12.72 -6.15
C LEU A 221 1.38 14.11 -6.78
N ASP A 222 0.89 15.13 -6.08
CA ASP A 222 1.01 16.52 -6.52
C ASP A 222 2.47 17.01 -6.41
N LYS A 223 3.22 16.47 -5.43
CA LYS A 223 4.61 16.90 -5.15
C LYS A 223 5.64 16.04 -5.87
N TYR A 224 5.46 14.72 -5.90
CA TYR A 224 6.45 13.75 -6.37
C TYR A 224 5.93 12.93 -7.55
N SER A 225 6.83 12.32 -8.30
CA SER A 225 6.44 11.38 -9.35
C SER A 225 5.94 10.06 -8.75
N SER A 226 5.07 9.35 -9.48
CA SER A 226 4.63 8.00 -9.07
C SER A 226 5.80 7.03 -8.93
N ASP A 227 6.82 7.16 -9.78
CA ASP A 227 8.05 6.36 -9.68
C ASP A 227 8.82 6.63 -8.39
N ALA A 228 8.91 7.92 -7.96
CA ALA A 228 9.57 8.27 -6.69
C ALA A 228 8.87 7.69 -5.48
N LEU A 229 7.53 7.73 -5.46
CA LEU A 229 6.75 7.14 -4.38
C LEU A 229 6.94 5.62 -4.33
N LYS A 230 6.88 4.93 -5.47
CA LYS A 230 7.14 3.48 -5.57
C LYS A 230 8.57 3.15 -5.13
N PHE A 231 9.57 3.87 -5.65
CA PHE A 231 10.98 3.65 -5.31
C PHE A 231 11.21 3.79 -3.80
N ALA A 232 10.68 4.84 -3.19
CA ALA A 232 10.80 5.08 -1.76
C ALA A 232 10.16 3.95 -0.93
N LEU A 233 8.93 3.55 -1.27
CA LEU A 233 8.22 2.50 -0.54
C LEU A 233 8.85 1.12 -0.73
N LEU A 234 9.43 0.82 -1.90
CA LEU A 234 10.10 -0.44 -2.21
C LEU A 234 11.56 -0.49 -1.75
N SER A 235 12.13 0.62 -1.25
CA SER A 235 13.53 0.67 -0.79
C SER A 235 13.78 -0.04 0.54
N GLY A 236 12.72 -0.39 1.27
CA GLY A 236 12.76 -1.17 2.51
C GLY A 236 12.20 -2.58 2.32
N ASN A 237 12.51 -3.48 3.28
CA ASN A 237 11.84 -4.77 3.32
C ASN A 237 10.37 -4.58 3.68
N TYR A 238 9.44 -5.14 2.89
CA TYR A 238 8.01 -4.95 3.05
C TYR A 238 7.46 -5.41 4.42
N ARG A 239 8.13 -6.37 5.09
CA ARG A 239 7.74 -6.85 6.42
C ARG A 239 8.04 -5.85 7.53
N ASN A 240 8.94 -4.89 7.27
CA ASN A 240 9.34 -3.88 8.25
C ASN A 240 8.45 -2.65 8.17
N ASP A 241 8.34 -1.93 9.29
CA ASP A 241 7.70 -0.63 9.29
C ASP A 241 8.49 0.36 8.43
N ILE A 242 7.79 1.12 7.61
CA ILE A 242 8.37 2.20 6.81
C ILE A 242 8.23 3.50 7.60
N ASN A 243 9.35 4.14 7.87
CA ASN A 243 9.36 5.46 8.48
C ASN A 243 9.49 6.53 7.40
N ILE A 244 8.42 7.23 7.13
CA ILE A 244 8.42 8.36 6.20
C ILE A 244 9.02 9.55 6.94
N THR A 245 10.26 9.89 6.55
CA THR A 245 10.96 11.09 6.97
C THR A 245 10.82 12.17 5.90
N ASP A 246 11.12 13.41 6.25
CA ASP A 246 10.97 14.54 5.33
C ASP A 246 11.85 14.45 4.08
N ASP A 247 12.93 13.68 4.13
CA ASP A 247 13.89 13.48 3.03
C ASP A 247 13.62 12.22 2.19
N LEU A 248 12.72 11.33 2.60
CA LEU A 248 12.50 10.04 1.94
C LEU A 248 12.10 10.21 0.46
N PHE A 249 11.02 10.94 0.19
CA PHE A 249 10.54 11.14 -1.18
C PHE A 249 11.41 12.09 -2.00
N PRO A 250 11.91 13.23 -1.46
CA PRO A 250 12.88 14.06 -2.18
C PRO A 250 14.14 13.31 -2.61
N SER A 251 14.69 12.46 -1.76
CA SER A 251 15.87 11.64 -2.09
C SER A 251 15.56 10.63 -3.19
N ALA A 252 14.40 9.95 -3.12
CA ALA A 252 13.95 9.03 -4.15
C ALA A 252 13.79 9.71 -5.51
N GLU A 253 13.17 10.89 -5.54
CA GLU A 253 13.01 11.69 -6.77
C GLU A 253 14.37 12.09 -7.36
N ALA A 254 15.31 12.55 -6.54
CA ALA A 254 16.64 12.92 -6.99
C ALA A 254 17.42 11.73 -7.59
N HIS A 255 17.30 10.53 -6.99
CA HIS A 255 17.90 9.32 -7.55
C HIS A 255 17.29 8.98 -8.91
N LEU A 256 15.97 9.03 -9.04
CA LEU A 256 15.28 8.73 -10.30
C LEU A 256 15.60 9.72 -11.39
N VAL A 257 15.67 11.02 -11.09
CA VAL A 257 16.10 12.06 -12.05
C VAL A 257 17.48 11.72 -12.59
N ARG A 258 18.42 11.36 -11.73
CA ARG A 258 19.76 10.93 -12.15
C ARG A 258 19.70 9.68 -13.02
N PHE A 259 18.90 8.68 -12.68
CA PHE A 259 18.76 7.45 -13.45
C PHE A 259 18.13 7.72 -14.81
N TYR A 260 17.04 8.47 -14.86
CA TYR A 260 16.40 8.86 -16.13
C TYR A 260 17.32 9.70 -17.00
N THR A 261 18.15 10.57 -16.42
CA THR A 261 19.17 11.34 -17.18
C THR A 261 20.17 10.41 -17.88
N LEU A 262 20.64 9.36 -17.20
CA LEU A 262 21.57 8.41 -17.79
C LEU A 262 20.88 7.52 -18.84
N ILE A 263 19.62 7.17 -18.65
CA ILE A 263 18.83 6.44 -19.65
C ILE A 263 18.67 7.31 -20.91
N ASP A 264 18.24 8.55 -20.77
CA ASP A 264 18.06 9.50 -21.90
C ASP A 264 19.38 9.72 -22.67
N ARG A 265 20.49 9.90 -21.95
CA ARG A 265 21.82 9.99 -22.57
C ARG A 265 22.18 8.73 -23.36
N ALA A 266 21.93 7.54 -22.82
CA ALA A 266 22.21 6.27 -23.49
C ALA A 266 21.34 6.08 -24.73
N GLU A 267 20.06 6.47 -24.67
CA GLU A 267 19.13 6.43 -25.81
C GLU A 267 19.59 7.34 -26.95
N LYS A 268 20.02 8.54 -26.64
CA LYS A 268 20.51 9.52 -27.62
C LYS A 268 21.86 9.12 -28.20
N ALA A 269 22.77 8.56 -27.40
CA ALA A 269 24.10 8.17 -27.86
C ALA A 269 24.06 6.90 -28.74
N PHE A 270 23.18 5.95 -28.42
CA PHE A 270 23.12 4.64 -29.09
C PHE A 270 21.68 4.26 -29.49
N PRO A 271 21.02 5.00 -30.38
CA PRO A 271 19.59 4.82 -30.67
C PRO A 271 19.26 3.46 -31.30
N ASN A 272 20.20 2.81 -31.97
CA ASN A 272 20.00 1.54 -32.66
C ASN A 272 20.42 0.31 -31.83
N GLU A 273 20.93 0.50 -30.61
CA GLU A 273 21.34 -0.61 -29.76
C GLU A 273 20.14 -1.19 -29.01
N THR A 274 19.86 -2.48 -29.26
CA THR A 274 18.71 -3.21 -28.69
C THR A 274 19.10 -4.42 -27.85
N GLY A 275 20.39 -4.64 -27.64
CA GLY A 275 20.90 -5.76 -26.85
C GLY A 275 20.51 -5.68 -25.38
N LYS A 276 20.65 -6.80 -24.68
CA LYS A 276 20.33 -6.99 -23.26
C LYS A 276 21.51 -7.55 -22.48
N GLU A 277 21.46 -7.43 -21.18
CA GLU A 277 22.48 -7.91 -20.24
C GLU A 277 21.83 -8.89 -19.23
N ALA A 278 21.85 -10.19 -19.53
CA ALA A 278 21.16 -11.24 -18.76
C ALA A 278 21.52 -11.30 -17.26
N GLU A 279 22.65 -10.73 -16.85
CA GLU A 279 23.02 -10.61 -15.44
C GLU A 279 22.01 -9.81 -14.62
N ILE A 280 21.33 -8.83 -15.25
CA ILE A 280 20.33 -7.98 -14.57
C ILE A 280 19.13 -8.83 -14.14
N ASP A 281 18.59 -9.66 -15.05
CA ASP A 281 17.47 -10.56 -14.69
C ASP A 281 17.90 -11.55 -13.61
N ARG A 282 19.05 -12.18 -13.75
CA ARG A 282 19.53 -13.17 -12.80
C ARG A 282 19.63 -12.61 -11.38
N ARG A 283 20.13 -11.38 -11.22
CA ARG A 283 20.22 -10.73 -9.90
C ARG A 283 18.87 -10.26 -9.40
N PHE A 284 18.04 -9.74 -10.29
CA PHE A 284 16.68 -9.32 -9.95
C PHE A 284 15.85 -10.52 -9.49
N ASP A 285 15.87 -11.64 -10.25
CA ASP A 285 15.12 -12.84 -9.89
C ASP A 285 15.60 -13.41 -8.56
N ALA A 286 16.92 -13.48 -8.32
CA ALA A 286 17.46 -13.93 -7.05
C ALA A 286 16.99 -13.07 -5.86
N ALA A 287 16.85 -11.75 -6.05
CA ALA A 287 16.32 -10.86 -5.03
C ALA A 287 14.81 -11.06 -4.83
N MET A 288 14.04 -11.28 -5.89
CA MET A 288 12.60 -11.54 -5.79
C MET A 288 12.29 -12.91 -5.18
N GLU A 289 13.10 -13.93 -5.46
CA GLU A 289 13.00 -15.27 -4.85
C GLU A 289 13.37 -15.28 -3.37
N ASP A 290 14.14 -14.29 -2.91
CA ASP A 290 14.46 -14.05 -1.50
C ASP A 290 13.37 -13.20 -0.81
N ASP A 291 12.16 -13.74 -0.69
CA ASP A 291 11.01 -13.12 -0.03
C ASP A 291 10.71 -11.69 -0.53
N PHE A 292 10.71 -11.51 -1.85
CA PHE A 292 10.47 -10.21 -2.49
C PHE A 292 11.42 -9.10 -1.99
N ASN A 293 12.70 -9.36 -1.94
CA ASN A 293 13.74 -8.45 -1.44
C ASN A 293 13.97 -7.28 -2.43
N THR A 294 12.96 -6.41 -2.54
CA THR A 294 12.99 -5.23 -3.40
C THR A 294 14.12 -4.27 -3.01
N ALA A 295 14.46 -4.21 -1.72
CA ALA A 295 15.57 -3.38 -1.24
C ALA A 295 16.90 -3.78 -1.88
N LEU A 296 17.18 -5.09 -2.00
CA LEU A 296 18.37 -5.59 -2.69
C LEU A 296 18.32 -5.27 -4.18
N ALA A 297 17.19 -5.54 -4.86
CA ALA A 297 17.03 -5.22 -6.26
C ALA A 297 17.25 -3.73 -6.57
N LEU A 298 16.69 -2.83 -5.74
CA LEU A 298 16.89 -1.38 -5.91
C LEU A 298 18.32 -0.94 -5.57
N SER A 299 18.99 -1.62 -4.64
CA SER A 299 20.40 -1.35 -4.35
C SER A 299 21.29 -1.63 -5.56
N ASP A 300 21.00 -2.68 -6.33
CA ASP A 300 21.75 -3.02 -7.54
C ASP A 300 21.69 -1.94 -8.62
N LEU A 301 20.58 -1.18 -8.69
CA LEU A 301 20.45 -0.05 -9.63
C LEU A 301 21.59 0.96 -9.51
N PHE A 302 22.02 1.26 -8.29
CA PHE A 302 23.14 2.21 -8.07
C PHE A 302 24.43 1.71 -8.71
N GLY A 303 24.69 0.41 -8.64
CA GLY A 303 25.83 -0.23 -9.29
C GLY A 303 25.72 -0.17 -10.82
N TYR A 304 24.56 -0.52 -11.36
CA TYR A 304 24.30 -0.48 -12.80
C TYR A 304 24.41 0.94 -13.37
N PHE A 305 23.82 1.93 -12.74
CA PHE A 305 23.89 3.31 -13.22
C PHE A 305 25.26 3.95 -13.05
N LYS A 306 26.05 3.52 -12.08
CA LYS A 306 27.46 3.88 -11.99
C LYS A 306 28.24 3.34 -13.18
N GLU A 307 27.99 2.09 -13.56
CA GLU A 307 28.61 1.47 -14.76
C GLU A 307 28.13 2.13 -16.05
N VAL A 308 26.83 2.42 -16.18
CA VAL A 308 26.26 3.16 -17.34
C VAL A 308 26.97 4.50 -17.52
N ALA A 309 27.16 5.28 -16.45
CA ALA A 309 27.86 6.56 -16.54
C ALA A 309 29.29 6.38 -17.09
N ARG A 310 30.05 5.41 -16.56
CA ARG A 310 31.41 5.09 -17.02
C ARG A 310 31.43 4.68 -18.51
N LEU A 311 30.49 3.84 -18.94
CA LEU A 311 30.41 3.37 -20.32
C LEU A 311 30.01 4.50 -21.29
N LEU A 312 29.13 5.39 -20.88
CA LEU A 312 28.77 6.59 -21.67
C LEU A 312 30.00 7.50 -21.89
N ASP A 313 30.81 7.70 -20.85
CA ASP A 313 32.04 8.49 -20.97
C ASP A 313 33.08 7.80 -21.86
N ALA A 314 33.07 6.46 -21.92
CA ALA A 314 33.89 5.64 -22.82
C ALA A 314 33.29 5.46 -24.23
N ASN A 315 32.13 6.04 -24.53
CA ASN A 315 31.37 5.88 -25.78
C ASN A 315 31.10 4.39 -26.11
N ASP A 316 30.79 3.57 -25.10
CA ASP A 316 30.53 2.13 -25.23
C ASP A 316 29.02 1.86 -25.32
N PRO A 317 28.53 1.20 -26.41
CA PRO A 317 27.13 0.89 -26.59
C PRO A 317 26.55 -0.06 -25.53
N LYS A 318 27.37 -0.72 -24.74
CA LYS A 318 26.93 -1.51 -23.59
C LYS A 318 26.13 -0.68 -22.60
N ALA A 319 26.35 0.64 -22.50
CA ALA A 319 25.54 1.55 -21.70
C ALA A 319 24.05 1.44 -22.05
N ARG A 320 23.75 1.39 -23.36
CA ARG A 320 22.35 1.29 -23.83
C ARG A 320 21.76 -0.10 -23.55
N ARG A 321 22.54 -1.17 -23.69
CA ARG A 321 22.08 -2.53 -23.36
C ARG A 321 21.67 -2.64 -21.90
N ILE A 322 22.46 -2.09 -20.99
CA ILE A 322 22.15 -2.06 -19.55
C ILE A 322 20.86 -1.28 -19.31
N THR A 323 20.72 -0.07 -19.85
CA THR A 323 19.53 0.75 -19.63
C THR A 323 18.26 0.14 -20.23
N ASN A 324 18.32 -0.48 -21.40
CA ASN A 324 17.22 -1.22 -22.00
C ASN A 324 16.72 -2.32 -21.06
N HIS A 325 17.66 -3.13 -20.58
CA HIS A 325 17.33 -4.27 -19.72
C HIS A 325 16.78 -3.81 -18.36
N ILE A 326 17.37 -2.79 -17.75
CA ILE A 326 16.81 -2.20 -16.50
C ILE A 326 15.36 -1.77 -16.71
N ARG A 327 15.05 -1.05 -17.78
CA ARG A 327 13.68 -0.59 -18.07
C ARG A 327 12.70 -1.76 -18.19
N GLU A 328 13.11 -2.85 -18.83
CA GLU A 328 12.28 -4.03 -19.02
C GLU A 328 12.07 -4.80 -17.69
N THR A 329 13.14 -5.12 -16.99
CA THR A 329 13.11 -5.92 -15.75
C THR A 329 12.42 -5.18 -14.61
N TYR A 330 12.79 -3.91 -14.36
CA TYR A 330 12.23 -3.12 -13.25
C TYR A 330 10.83 -2.55 -13.55
N ALA A 331 10.33 -2.69 -14.78
CA ALA A 331 8.93 -2.41 -15.09
C ALA A 331 7.96 -3.29 -14.28
N LEU A 332 8.40 -4.48 -13.84
CA LEU A 332 7.65 -5.35 -12.93
C LEU A 332 7.35 -4.65 -11.58
N LEU A 333 8.27 -3.81 -11.11
CA LEU A 333 8.08 -2.99 -9.91
C LEU A 333 7.37 -1.65 -10.21
N GLY A 334 6.90 -1.44 -11.45
CA GLY A 334 6.27 -0.21 -11.88
C GLY A 334 7.25 0.96 -12.05
N LEU A 335 8.57 0.69 -12.19
CA LEU A 335 9.62 1.69 -12.38
C LEU A 335 10.08 1.77 -13.83
N PHE A 336 10.56 2.95 -14.25
CA PHE A 336 11.16 3.21 -15.57
C PHE A 336 10.24 2.93 -16.78
N LYS A 337 8.94 2.86 -16.60
CA LYS A 337 7.95 2.72 -17.69
C LYS A 337 7.81 3.99 -18.51
N LYS A 338 8.11 5.15 -17.95
CA LYS A 338 7.95 6.46 -18.60
C LYS A 338 9.02 6.72 -19.65
N ASP A 339 8.67 7.52 -20.64
CA ASP A 339 9.64 8.09 -21.57
C ASP A 339 10.63 8.98 -20.82
N PRO A 340 11.96 8.77 -20.95
CA PRO A 340 12.94 9.49 -20.17
C PRO A 340 12.91 11.01 -20.38
N ALA A 341 12.77 11.46 -21.62
CA ALA A 341 12.74 12.89 -21.93
C ALA A 341 11.50 13.56 -21.35
N LYS A 342 10.32 12.89 -21.41
CA LYS A 342 9.08 13.38 -20.80
C LYS A 342 9.15 13.41 -19.29
N TYR A 343 9.76 12.40 -18.67
CA TYR A 343 9.95 12.37 -17.21
C TYR A 343 10.79 13.57 -16.75
N LEU A 344 11.93 13.81 -17.43
CA LEU A 344 12.84 14.91 -17.11
C LEU A 344 12.22 16.28 -17.39
N ALA A 345 11.44 16.42 -18.46
CA ALA A 345 10.72 17.65 -18.76
C ALA A 345 9.69 17.99 -17.67
N ALA A 346 8.88 17.01 -17.25
CA ALA A 346 7.90 17.20 -16.19
C ALA A 346 8.55 17.53 -14.83
N TYR A 347 9.72 16.96 -14.53
CA TYR A 347 10.49 17.34 -13.37
C TYR A 347 11.03 18.78 -13.47
N GLY A 348 11.58 19.15 -14.63
CA GLY A 348 12.08 20.52 -14.90
C GLY A 348 10.97 21.58 -14.81
N GLU A 349 9.75 21.28 -15.24
CA GLU A 349 8.59 22.18 -15.08
C GLU A 349 8.24 22.37 -13.60
N LYS A 350 8.24 21.33 -12.79
CA LYS A 350 8.04 21.44 -11.33
C LYS A 350 9.13 22.27 -10.66
N GLU A 351 10.38 22.15 -11.10
CA GLU A 351 11.47 23.01 -10.63
C GLU A 351 11.36 24.45 -11.15
N ALA A 352 10.87 24.65 -12.37
CA ALA A 352 10.73 25.99 -12.97
C ALA A 352 9.75 26.88 -12.22
N ASP A 353 8.73 26.30 -11.60
CA ASP A 353 7.74 26.99 -10.77
C ASP A 353 8.33 27.64 -9.50
N VAL A 354 9.58 27.29 -9.15
CA VAL A 354 10.29 27.94 -8.05
C VAL A 354 10.96 29.22 -8.55
N PRO A 355 10.65 30.41 -7.99
CA PRO A 355 11.26 31.65 -8.41
C PRO A 355 12.79 31.62 -8.35
N ALA A 356 13.45 32.28 -9.31
CA ALA A 356 14.92 32.30 -9.41
C ALA A 356 15.58 32.83 -8.13
N GLU A 357 14.95 33.83 -7.48
CA GLU A 357 15.41 34.35 -6.18
C GLU A 357 15.42 33.25 -5.08
N VAL A 358 14.37 32.42 -5.01
CA VAL A 358 14.26 31.36 -4.03
C VAL A 358 15.35 30.31 -4.28
N LYS A 359 15.59 29.94 -5.55
CA LYS A 359 16.67 29.00 -5.92
C LYS A 359 18.03 29.54 -5.52
N ALA A 360 18.34 30.81 -5.80
CA ALA A 360 19.61 31.43 -5.43
C ALA A 360 19.85 31.37 -3.91
N VAL A 361 18.82 31.67 -3.10
CA VAL A 361 18.92 31.64 -1.64
C VAL A 361 19.14 30.21 -1.17
N ALA A 362 18.48 29.21 -1.79
CA ALA A 362 18.63 27.81 -1.43
C ALA A 362 20.02 27.25 -1.78
N GLU A 363 20.57 27.62 -2.93
CA GLU A 363 21.94 27.27 -3.34
C GLU A 363 22.98 27.87 -2.40
N GLU A 364 22.83 29.15 -2.06
CA GLU A 364 23.73 29.80 -1.09
C GLU A 364 23.66 29.14 0.28
N ARG A 365 22.47 28.77 0.74
CA ARG A 365 22.27 28.03 1.98
C ARG A 365 22.95 26.65 1.93
N PHE A 366 22.80 25.92 0.83
CA PHE A 366 23.41 24.61 0.67
C PHE A 366 24.94 24.69 0.67
N ALA A 367 25.51 25.73 0.04
CA ALA A 367 26.95 26.01 0.07
C ALA A 367 27.44 26.34 1.49
N ALA A 368 26.72 27.17 2.24
CA ALA A 368 27.03 27.50 3.64
C ALA A 368 27.02 26.22 4.51
N ARG A 369 26.04 25.35 4.31
CA ARG A 369 25.94 24.07 5.01
C ARG A 369 27.11 23.12 4.70
N LYS A 370 27.52 23.02 3.44
CA LYS A 370 28.73 22.28 3.04
C LYS A 370 30.00 22.83 3.68
N ALA A 371 30.08 24.15 3.82
CA ALA A 371 31.17 24.83 4.51
C ALA A 371 31.09 24.75 6.05
N LYS A 372 30.02 24.14 6.59
CA LYS A 372 29.70 24.06 8.04
C LYS A 372 29.46 25.43 8.69
N ASP A 373 29.08 26.41 7.91
CA ASP A 373 28.63 27.73 8.39
C ASP A 373 27.15 27.65 8.77
N TRP A 374 26.90 27.18 9.98
CA TRP A 374 25.55 26.92 10.48
C TRP A 374 24.77 28.21 10.69
N ALA A 375 25.43 29.29 11.14
CA ALA A 375 24.77 30.58 11.37
C ALA A 375 24.19 31.13 10.06
N LYS A 376 25.00 31.16 8.99
CA LYS A 376 24.54 31.61 7.67
C LYS A 376 23.48 30.66 7.07
N SER A 377 23.60 29.37 7.28
CA SER A 377 22.61 28.37 6.83
C SER A 377 21.25 28.59 7.49
N ASP A 378 21.21 28.93 8.78
CA ASP A 378 19.96 29.19 9.50
C ASP A 378 19.33 30.53 9.09
N GLU A 379 20.12 31.58 8.91
CA GLU A 379 19.67 32.86 8.37
C GLU A 379 18.97 32.68 7.00
N LEU A 380 19.62 31.96 6.09
CA LEU A 380 19.08 31.72 4.75
C LEU A 380 17.85 30.78 4.78
N ARG A 381 17.72 29.91 5.78
CA ARG A 381 16.51 29.13 6.00
C ARG A 381 15.31 30.01 6.38
N GLU A 382 15.51 30.96 7.27
CA GLU A 382 14.44 31.91 7.64
C GLU A 382 14.08 32.81 6.46
N LYS A 383 15.08 33.22 5.64
CA LYS A 383 14.81 33.95 4.41
C LYS A 383 13.97 33.13 3.43
N LEU A 384 14.25 31.86 3.23
CA LEU A 384 13.42 30.98 2.39
C LEU A 384 11.98 30.90 2.91
N LYS A 385 11.79 30.79 4.22
CA LYS A 385 10.46 30.80 4.82
C LYS A 385 9.71 32.10 4.55
N SER A 386 10.40 33.24 4.64
CA SER A 386 9.80 34.56 4.34
C SER A 386 9.39 34.70 2.88
N LEU A 387 10.02 33.96 1.98
CA LEU A 387 9.69 33.86 0.56
C LEU A 387 8.58 32.83 0.27
N GLY A 388 8.04 32.17 1.33
CA GLY A 388 6.98 31.16 1.19
C GLY A 388 7.49 29.76 0.84
N TYR A 389 8.75 29.43 1.16
CA TYR A 389 9.35 28.15 0.88
C TYR A 389 10.04 27.53 2.09
N ALA A 390 9.78 26.24 2.33
CA ALA A 390 10.58 25.42 3.23
C ALA A 390 11.71 24.73 2.44
N VAL A 391 12.88 24.59 3.07
CA VAL A 391 13.99 23.81 2.50
C VAL A 391 14.18 22.53 3.29
N LYS A 392 14.23 21.41 2.58
CA LYS A 392 14.52 20.08 3.12
C LYS A 392 15.86 19.61 2.61
N ASP A 393 16.76 19.29 3.52
CA ASP A 393 18.11 18.86 3.18
C ASP A 393 18.19 17.35 2.98
N SER A 394 18.98 16.92 2.01
CA SER A 394 19.43 15.55 1.84
C SER A 394 20.96 15.47 1.92
N LYS A 395 21.52 14.26 1.91
CA LYS A 395 22.97 14.05 1.94
C LYS A 395 23.67 14.72 0.75
N ASP A 396 23.04 14.71 -0.41
CA ASP A 396 23.63 15.10 -1.69
C ASP A 396 22.98 16.36 -2.31
N GLY A 397 21.99 16.97 -1.62
CA GLY A 397 21.28 18.13 -2.16
C GLY A 397 20.27 18.73 -1.18
N TYR A 398 19.30 19.44 -1.73
CA TYR A 398 18.14 19.99 -1.02
C TYR A 398 16.90 19.95 -1.92
N ALA A 399 15.73 19.99 -1.30
CA ALA A 399 14.46 20.22 -1.99
C ALA A 399 13.75 21.45 -1.42
N LEU A 400 13.04 22.17 -2.29
CA LEU A 400 12.23 23.34 -1.93
C LEU A 400 10.76 22.97 -1.96
N GLU A 401 10.05 23.34 -0.92
CA GLU A 401 8.61 23.12 -0.80
C GLU A 401 7.91 24.44 -0.54
N LYS A 402 6.88 24.76 -1.32
CA LYS A 402 6.06 25.95 -1.12
C LYS A 402 5.18 25.76 0.11
N ILE A 403 5.24 26.71 1.07
CA ILE A 403 4.50 26.70 2.34
C ILE A 403 3.39 27.73 2.36
#